data_3676fc71876358145b58efe42f439bd0
#
_entry.id   3676fc71876358145b58efe42f439bd0
#
_cell.length_a   1.000
_cell.length_b   1.000
_cell.length_c   1.000
_cell.angle_alpha   90.00
_cell.angle_beta   90.00
_cell.angle_gamma   90.00
#
_symmetry.space_group_name_H-M   'P 1'
#
loop_
_entity.id
_entity.type
_entity.pdbx_description
1 polymer ?
#
loop_
_entity_poly.entity_id
_entity_poly.type
_entity_poly.pdbx_seq_one_letter_code
_entity_poly.pdbx_strand_id
1 'polypeptide(L)'
;MKESSLWTLVWAMSLATSLSLAQSINCPSHGEISPCSCTLKKSGLDIVCEYTDILHISEVMSKLKGRTNAVIFYLRLRHNNLPKLQPYVFLGLDIRHLTIHNSSLSKLEESSLSSIGTGLTQLDLSQNALLSVPSSALKDLQHLLILNLNRNKIKNIHKKAFEGLDTLEILSLYENEISYIEEDAFTGLHNRKLRRLNLGGNNLTKVPTPALRTLDMLKKLEMQENRITAIQEGDFEGLKSLDSLGLAHNQLREVPARVFAHLTQLNSLELDGNQITHVDPDAFIGLEENLQYLRLGDNNLHSVPSDALRRLHRLRHLDLKANNITVLPEDAFTGYGDSITFLNLQKNLIKVLPPLVFENLNSLETLSLQNNKLTHIQEEVTENIVDTLRHIDITDNPLICNCELRWYTAWLGNLRDKDDERMSRKRTVCTMPNEHREYSVQNIPLERMGCVGENAGRTSSTGSCGVYINMMLEIATVTVVAML
;
A
#
# COMPACT_ATOMS: atom_id res chain seq x y z
N MET A 1 -33.91 53.70 56.89
CA MET A 1 -34.19 53.70 55.43
C MET A 1 -33.15 54.57 54.74
N LYS A 2 -31.99 53.99 54.35
CA LYS A 2 -30.99 54.57 53.41
C LYS A 2 -29.71 53.73 53.42
N GLU A 3 -29.81 52.46 52.99
CA GLU A 3 -28.60 51.58 52.77
C GLU A 3 -28.77 50.58 51.62
N SER A 4 -29.84 50.69 50.83
CA SER A 4 -30.08 49.71 49.73
C SER A 4 -29.73 50.18 48.31
N SER A 5 -29.17 51.38 48.14
CA SER A 5 -28.90 51.93 46.80
C SER A 5 -27.43 51.97 46.40
N LEU A 6 -26.48 51.55 47.30
CA LEU A 6 -25.06 51.49 46.94
C LEU A 6 -24.65 50.12 46.41
N TRP A 7 -25.33 49.05 46.76
CA TRP A 7 -24.98 47.70 46.30
C TRP A 7 -25.41 47.38 44.88
N THR A 8 -26.45 48.00 44.38
CA THR A 8 -26.92 47.83 42.98
C THR A 8 -26.06 48.55 41.94
N LEU A 9 -25.33 49.61 42.32
CA LEU A 9 -24.40 50.30 41.41
C LEU A 9 -23.04 49.60 41.28
N VAL A 10 -22.59 48.90 42.33
CA VAL A 10 -21.33 48.11 42.28
C VAL A 10 -21.49 46.83 41.45
N TRP A 11 -22.69 46.23 41.48
CA TRP A 11 -22.98 45.03 40.62
C TRP A 11 -23.18 45.42 39.15
N ALA A 12 -23.68 46.58 38.84
CA ALA A 12 -23.81 47.04 37.45
C ALA A 12 -22.46 47.46 36.82
N MET A 13 -21.49 47.93 37.61
CA MET A 13 -20.12 48.21 37.12
C MET A 13 -19.22 46.97 36.97
N SER A 14 -19.48 45.88 37.73
CA SER A 14 -18.71 44.65 37.58
C SER A 14 -19.17 43.77 36.41
N LEU A 15 -20.38 43.98 35.90
CA LEU A 15 -20.90 43.33 34.68
C LEU A 15 -20.51 44.03 33.38
N ALA A 16 -20.06 45.29 33.45
CA ALA A 16 -19.64 46.05 32.26
C ALA A 16 -18.18 45.88 31.87
N THR A 17 -17.34 45.22 32.70
CA THR A 17 -15.91 45.04 32.41
C THR A 17 -15.53 43.65 31.91
N SER A 18 -16.48 42.76 31.72
CA SER A 18 -16.24 41.41 31.17
C SER A 18 -16.83 41.19 29.76
N LEU A 19 -17.23 42.22 29.05
CA LEU A 19 -17.27 42.13 27.59
C LEU A 19 -15.83 42.25 27.07
N SER A 20 -15.05 41.21 27.22
CA SER A 20 -13.90 41.00 26.35
C SER A 20 -14.46 41.00 24.93
N LEU A 21 -14.11 42.05 24.18
CA LEU A 21 -14.27 42.05 22.73
C LEU A 21 -13.63 40.74 22.22
N ALA A 22 -14.43 39.75 21.98
CA ALA A 22 -14.05 38.64 21.13
C ALA A 22 -13.81 39.34 19.76
N GLN A 23 -12.55 39.73 19.51
CA GLN A 23 -12.14 40.23 18.22
C GLN A 23 -12.48 39.12 17.24
N SER A 24 -13.48 39.35 16.38
CA SER A 24 -13.86 38.44 15.33
C SER A 24 -12.61 38.20 14.45
N ILE A 25 -12.14 36.96 14.42
CA ILE A 25 -11.04 36.59 13.55
C ILE A 25 -11.53 36.77 12.12
N ASN A 26 -10.97 37.73 11.40
CA ASN A 26 -11.32 37.99 10.00
C ASN A 26 -10.08 37.96 9.11
N CYS A 27 -10.27 37.56 7.88
CA CYS A 27 -9.23 37.65 6.86
C CYS A 27 -8.86 39.12 6.61
N PRO A 28 -7.57 39.46 6.42
CA PRO A 28 -7.15 40.73 5.86
C PRO A 28 -7.82 40.98 4.50
N SER A 29 -7.97 42.25 4.13
CA SER A 29 -8.51 42.58 2.82
C SER A 29 -7.59 42.12 1.70
N HIS A 30 -8.16 41.82 0.53
CA HIS A 30 -7.37 41.34 -0.62
C HIS A 30 -6.24 42.31 -1.00
N GLY A 31 -6.47 43.62 -0.94
CA GLY A 31 -5.44 44.63 -1.25
C GLY A 31 -4.27 44.64 -0.26
N GLU A 32 -4.47 44.18 0.96
CA GLU A 32 -3.41 44.14 1.98
C GLU A 32 -2.47 42.94 1.83
N ILE A 33 -2.98 41.82 1.38
CA ILE A 33 -2.21 40.57 1.27
C ILE A 33 -1.99 40.12 -0.16
N SER A 34 -2.37 40.90 -1.17
CA SER A 34 -2.04 40.60 -2.57
C SER A 34 -0.53 40.38 -2.73
N PRO A 35 -0.07 39.36 -3.44
CA PRO A 35 -0.81 38.42 -4.28
C PRO A 35 -1.39 37.16 -3.54
N CYS A 36 -1.35 37.12 -2.22
CA CYS A 36 -1.93 36.04 -1.45
C CYS A 36 -3.46 36.18 -1.31
N SER A 37 -4.12 35.08 -1.01
CA SER A 37 -5.54 35.02 -0.67
C SER A 37 -5.72 34.48 0.75
N CYS A 38 -6.80 34.87 1.42
CA CYS A 38 -7.16 34.39 2.75
C CYS A 38 -8.58 33.86 2.76
N THR A 39 -8.81 32.74 3.42
CA THR A 39 -10.13 32.23 3.77
C THR A 39 -10.20 31.88 5.23
N LEU A 40 -11.32 32.21 5.88
CA LEU A 40 -11.56 31.83 7.26
C LEU A 40 -12.14 30.42 7.33
N LYS A 41 -11.51 29.56 8.10
CA LYS A 41 -11.96 28.19 8.40
C LYS A 41 -12.34 28.09 9.89
N LYS A 42 -13.01 27.00 10.28
CA LYS A 42 -13.35 26.74 11.70
C LYS A 42 -12.13 26.71 12.62
N SER A 43 -10.98 26.27 12.12
CA SER A 43 -9.73 26.10 12.87
C SER A 43 -8.80 27.32 12.83
N GLY A 44 -9.09 28.35 12.02
CA GLY A 44 -8.24 29.52 11.86
C GLY A 44 -8.14 30.00 10.41
N LEU A 45 -7.15 30.84 10.14
CA LEU A 45 -6.92 31.37 8.79
C LEU A 45 -6.25 30.34 7.88
N ASP A 46 -6.70 30.29 6.64
CA ASP A 46 -6.09 29.55 5.53
C ASP A 46 -5.59 30.57 4.50
N ILE A 47 -4.27 30.74 4.43
CA ILE A 47 -3.58 31.72 3.58
C ILE A 47 -2.83 30.97 2.48
N VAL A 48 -3.06 31.38 1.23
CA VAL A 48 -2.44 30.81 0.05
C VAL A 48 -1.74 31.88 -0.76
N CYS A 49 -0.44 31.70 -1.02
CA CYS A 49 0.38 32.56 -1.89
C CYS A 49 0.91 31.70 -3.04
N GLU A 50 0.60 32.08 -4.26
CA GLU A 50 0.99 31.36 -5.47
C GLU A 50 1.56 32.31 -6.53
N TYR A 51 2.48 31.79 -7.34
CA TYR A 51 3.08 32.47 -8.51
C TYR A 51 3.73 33.82 -8.16
N THR A 52 4.43 33.88 -7.04
CA THR A 52 5.08 35.11 -6.53
C THR A 52 6.52 34.82 -6.08
N ASP A 53 7.19 35.81 -5.51
CA ASP A 53 8.57 35.72 -5.06
C ASP A 53 8.72 35.98 -3.55
N ILE A 54 9.96 35.82 -3.05
CA ILE A 54 10.28 35.97 -1.63
C ILE A 54 10.04 37.38 -1.11
N LEU A 55 10.20 38.43 -1.93
CA LEU A 55 10.06 39.82 -1.50
C LEU A 55 8.59 40.11 -1.19
N HIS A 56 7.69 39.78 -2.09
CA HIS A 56 6.25 39.94 -1.89
C HIS A 56 5.74 39.08 -0.72
N ILE A 57 6.21 37.82 -0.59
CA ILE A 57 5.82 36.98 0.55
C ILE A 57 6.30 37.60 1.86
N SER A 58 7.54 38.09 1.94
CA SER A 58 8.07 38.75 3.15
C SER A 58 7.27 39.99 3.53
N GLU A 59 6.83 40.77 2.55
CA GLU A 59 5.96 41.95 2.76
C GLU A 59 4.60 41.53 3.34
N VAL A 60 3.95 40.51 2.75
CA VAL A 60 2.67 39.98 3.25
C VAL A 60 2.83 39.43 4.67
N MET A 61 3.87 38.63 4.94
CA MET A 61 4.14 38.13 6.30
C MET A 61 4.34 39.29 7.31
N SER A 62 5.03 40.34 6.91
CA SER A 62 5.18 41.55 7.75
C SER A 62 3.86 42.26 8.06
N LYS A 63 2.96 42.36 7.10
CA LYS A 63 1.61 42.94 7.29
C LYS A 63 0.72 42.07 8.19
N LEU A 64 0.89 40.76 8.12
CA LEU A 64 0.16 39.81 8.98
C LEU A 64 0.57 39.91 10.45
N LYS A 65 1.86 40.16 10.75
CA LYS A 65 2.39 40.29 12.12
C LYS A 65 1.63 41.30 13.00
N GLY A 66 1.19 42.41 12.43
CA GLY A 66 0.51 43.53 13.17
C GLY A 66 -0.94 43.25 13.56
N ARG A 67 -1.57 42.21 13.06
CA ARG A 67 -3.02 41.98 13.13
C ARG A 67 -3.46 40.75 13.88
N THR A 68 -2.54 39.85 14.24
CA THR A 68 -2.96 38.49 14.56
C THR A 68 -2.84 38.15 16.03
N ASN A 69 -3.97 38.23 16.72
CA ASN A 69 -4.31 37.19 17.71
C ASN A 69 -4.93 35.96 17.04
N ALA A 70 -4.85 35.84 15.71
CA ALA A 70 -5.46 34.76 14.94
C ALA A 70 -4.42 33.70 14.53
N VAL A 71 -4.71 32.47 14.86
CA VAL A 71 -3.92 31.31 14.41
C VAL A 71 -4.03 31.17 12.90
N ILE A 72 -2.90 31.17 12.20
CA ILE A 72 -2.82 30.77 10.79
C ILE A 72 -2.80 29.23 10.79
N PHE A 73 -3.94 28.63 10.56
CA PHE A 73 -4.04 27.18 10.57
C PHE A 73 -3.32 26.57 9.37
N TYR A 74 -3.49 27.16 8.18
CA TYR A 74 -2.74 26.79 6.98
C TYR A 74 -2.05 28.01 6.36
N LEU A 75 -0.75 27.93 6.17
CA LEU A 75 0.02 28.81 5.28
C LEU A 75 0.57 27.98 4.12
N ARG A 76 0.10 28.27 2.91
CA ARG A 76 0.48 27.54 1.71
C ARG A 76 1.18 28.45 0.72
N LEU A 77 2.46 28.20 0.53
CA LEU A 77 3.33 28.84 -0.45
C LEU A 77 3.58 27.85 -1.59
N ARG A 78 2.87 28.00 -2.71
CA ARG A 78 2.91 27.04 -3.82
C ARG A 78 3.30 27.72 -5.12
N HIS A 79 4.08 27.00 -5.94
CA HIS A 79 4.46 27.47 -7.28
C HIS A 79 5.14 28.85 -7.24
N ASN A 80 5.94 29.12 -6.23
CA ASN A 80 6.62 30.38 -6.04
C ASN A 80 8.09 30.30 -6.45
N ASN A 81 8.77 31.43 -6.55
CA ASN A 81 10.21 31.48 -6.71
C ASN A 81 10.88 31.81 -5.36
N LEU A 82 11.14 30.77 -4.57
CA LEU A 82 11.69 30.86 -3.22
C LEU A 82 12.98 30.03 -3.09
N PRO A 83 14.05 30.35 -3.81
CA PRO A 83 15.28 29.51 -3.82
C PRO A 83 15.91 29.38 -2.44
N LYS A 84 15.69 30.36 -1.57
CA LYS A 84 16.22 30.40 -0.21
C LYS A 84 15.17 31.00 0.72
N LEU A 85 14.93 30.35 1.86
CA LEU A 85 14.07 30.89 2.91
C LEU A 85 14.91 31.72 3.89
N GLN A 86 14.56 33.02 4.03
CA GLN A 86 15.29 33.96 4.86
C GLN A 86 15.07 33.72 6.36
N PRO A 87 16.04 34.11 7.23
CA PRO A 87 15.84 34.10 8.67
C PRO A 87 14.63 34.95 9.08
N TYR A 88 13.90 34.50 10.09
CA TYR A 88 12.83 35.24 10.75
C TYR A 88 11.66 35.69 9.85
N VAL A 89 11.50 35.15 8.64
CA VAL A 89 10.41 35.52 7.71
C VAL A 89 9.03 35.31 8.35
N PHE A 90 8.88 34.31 9.21
CA PHE A 90 7.63 34.00 9.92
C PHE A 90 7.60 34.51 11.37
N LEU A 91 8.53 35.35 11.77
CA LEU A 91 8.60 35.86 13.14
C LEU A 91 7.31 36.56 13.56
N GLY A 92 6.75 36.17 14.71
CA GLY A 92 5.50 36.75 15.27
C GLY A 92 4.20 36.22 14.64
N LEU A 93 4.29 35.14 13.84
CA LEU A 93 3.12 34.43 13.32
C LEU A 93 2.94 33.10 14.09
N ASP A 94 1.68 32.75 14.40
CA ASP A 94 1.31 31.44 14.94
C ASP A 94 0.78 30.57 13.79
N ILE A 95 1.64 29.64 13.28
CA ILE A 95 1.35 28.80 12.12
C ILE A 95 1.29 27.33 12.57
N ARG A 96 0.19 26.63 12.24
CA ARG A 96 0.02 25.20 12.54
C ARG A 96 0.52 24.30 11.42
N HIS A 97 0.20 24.65 10.17
CA HIS A 97 0.58 23.88 8.99
C HIS A 97 1.25 24.82 7.98
N LEU A 98 2.51 24.55 7.67
CA LEU A 98 3.27 25.26 6.65
C LEU A 98 3.53 24.36 5.45
N THR A 99 3.14 24.81 4.27
CA THR A 99 3.44 24.19 2.99
C THR A 99 4.28 25.13 2.13
N ILE A 100 5.48 24.69 1.74
CA ILE A 100 6.31 25.35 0.71
C ILE A 100 6.53 24.32 -0.38
N HIS A 101 5.63 24.29 -1.36
CA HIS A 101 5.54 23.24 -2.36
C HIS A 101 5.85 23.77 -3.76
N ASN A 102 6.65 23.05 -4.52
CA ASN A 102 7.03 23.40 -5.89
C ASN A 102 7.46 24.89 -6.00
N SER A 103 8.40 25.29 -5.14
CA SER A 103 8.80 26.70 -4.98
C SER A 103 10.30 26.90 -5.17
N SER A 104 10.97 25.96 -5.86
CA SER A 104 12.42 26.01 -6.17
C SER A 104 13.33 26.12 -4.93
N LEU A 105 12.83 25.75 -3.74
CA LEU A 105 13.55 25.89 -2.48
C LEU A 105 14.77 24.96 -2.45
N SER A 106 15.95 25.54 -2.36
CA SER A 106 17.22 24.79 -2.31
C SER A 106 17.90 24.88 -0.95
N LYS A 107 17.60 25.91 -0.16
CA LYS A 107 18.24 26.15 1.13
C LYS A 107 17.28 26.77 2.14
N LEU A 108 17.33 26.25 3.38
CA LEU A 108 16.74 26.89 4.57
C LEU A 108 17.86 27.33 5.49
N GLU A 109 17.81 28.58 5.94
CA GLU A 109 18.74 29.08 6.97
C GLU A 109 18.31 28.58 8.36
N GLU A 110 19.26 28.48 9.28
CA GLU A 110 19.05 27.94 10.61
C GLU A 110 17.84 28.55 11.35
N SER A 111 17.70 29.88 11.31
CA SER A 111 16.63 30.59 12.00
C SER A 111 15.38 30.84 11.17
N SER A 112 15.24 30.16 10.02
CA SER A 112 14.08 30.41 9.13
C SER A 112 12.75 29.90 9.70
N LEU A 113 12.76 28.83 10.48
CA LEU A 113 11.59 28.18 11.07
C LEU A 113 11.52 28.27 12.60
N SER A 114 12.60 28.67 13.30
CA SER A 114 12.67 28.66 14.77
C SER A 114 11.55 29.45 15.45
N SER A 115 11.12 30.55 14.84
CA SER A 115 10.07 31.41 15.41
C SER A 115 8.66 30.81 15.42
N ILE A 116 8.42 29.77 14.62
CA ILE A 116 7.12 29.07 14.53
C ILE A 116 7.17 27.64 15.11
N GLY A 117 8.34 27.23 15.62
CA GLY A 117 8.57 25.84 16.06
C GLY A 117 7.64 25.36 17.18
N THR A 118 7.21 26.25 18.06
CA THR A 118 6.32 25.90 19.18
C THR A 118 4.87 25.60 18.76
N GLY A 119 4.45 26.10 17.59
CA GLY A 119 3.07 25.93 17.10
C GLY A 119 2.95 24.97 15.91
N LEU A 120 4.03 24.76 15.17
CA LEU A 120 4.01 24.04 13.91
C LEU A 120 3.86 22.53 14.13
N THR A 121 2.81 21.93 13.55
CA THR A 121 2.53 20.49 13.62
C THR A 121 2.73 19.77 12.30
N GLN A 122 2.64 20.48 11.17
CA GLN A 122 2.89 19.90 9.85
C GLN A 122 3.77 20.82 9.00
N LEU A 123 4.80 20.22 8.39
CA LEU A 123 5.70 20.91 7.46
C LEU A 123 5.79 20.13 6.17
N ASP A 124 5.37 20.74 5.07
CA ASP A 124 5.49 20.22 3.72
C ASP A 124 6.47 21.06 2.91
N LEU A 125 7.61 20.43 2.55
CA LEU A 125 8.67 20.99 1.71
C LEU A 125 8.81 20.21 0.41
N SER A 126 7.75 19.55 -0.03
CA SER A 126 7.78 18.67 -1.21
C SER A 126 7.92 19.42 -2.54
N GLN A 127 8.41 18.70 -3.55
CA GLN A 127 8.65 19.23 -4.90
C GLN A 127 9.56 20.47 -4.92
N ASN A 128 10.70 20.39 -4.24
CA ASN A 128 11.67 21.46 -4.16
C ASN A 128 13.06 20.99 -4.67
N ALA A 129 14.09 21.74 -4.39
CA ALA A 129 15.45 21.48 -4.86
C ALA A 129 16.46 21.23 -3.71
N LEU A 130 15.97 20.70 -2.56
CA LEU A 130 16.83 20.43 -1.40
C LEU A 130 17.81 19.29 -1.73
N LEU A 131 19.11 19.53 -1.50
CA LEU A 131 20.17 18.54 -1.73
C LEU A 131 20.47 17.69 -0.49
N SER A 132 20.05 18.14 0.69
CA SER A 132 20.18 17.46 1.98
C SER A 132 19.02 17.82 2.89
N VAL A 133 18.83 17.05 3.96
CA VAL A 133 17.88 17.38 5.03
C VAL A 133 18.34 18.70 5.69
N PRO A 134 17.45 19.71 5.81
CA PRO A 134 17.82 21.00 6.40
C PRO A 134 17.82 20.93 7.95
N SER A 135 18.65 20.08 8.53
CA SER A 135 18.63 19.70 9.95
C SER A 135 18.74 20.91 10.89
N SER A 136 19.61 21.89 10.56
CA SER A 136 19.76 23.10 11.37
C SER A 136 18.50 23.95 11.46
N ALA A 137 17.68 23.97 10.41
CA ALA A 137 16.40 24.69 10.40
C ALA A 137 15.28 23.91 11.09
N LEU A 138 15.40 22.59 11.19
CA LEU A 138 14.37 21.69 11.76
C LEU A 138 14.49 21.50 13.27
N LYS A 139 15.67 21.71 13.86
CA LYS A 139 16.02 21.32 15.24
C LYS A 139 15.09 21.89 16.34
N ASP A 140 14.45 23.03 16.08
CA ASP A 140 13.58 23.71 17.05
C ASP A 140 12.10 23.32 16.90
N LEU A 141 11.75 22.42 15.97
CA LEU A 141 10.37 22.04 15.66
C LEU A 141 9.87 20.87 16.55
N GLN A 142 9.97 21.02 17.86
CA GLN A 142 9.71 19.97 18.86
C GLN A 142 8.27 19.40 18.83
N HIS A 143 7.31 20.15 18.27
CA HIS A 143 5.89 19.74 18.17
C HIS A 143 5.48 19.26 16.77
N LEU A 144 6.44 19.11 15.86
CA LEU A 144 6.18 18.66 14.51
C LEU A 144 5.77 17.17 14.51
N LEU A 145 4.58 16.89 13.94
CA LEU A 145 4.03 15.54 13.81
C LEU A 145 4.29 14.95 12.41
N ILE A 146 4.24 15.80 11.38
CA ILE A 146 4.37 15.37 9.99
C ILE A 146 5.40 16.21 9.27
N LEU A 147 6.41 15.54 8.71
CA LEU A 147 7.42 16.15 7.84
C LEU A 147 7.37 15.49 6.45
N ASN A 148 7.08 16.29 5.43
CA ASN A 148 7.08 15.87 4.04
C ASN A 148 8.24 16.51 3.28
N LEU A 149 9.20 15.71 2.85
CA LEU A 149 10.37 16.06 2.04
C LEU A 149 10.36 15.37 0.67
N ASN A 150 9.19 14.90 0.21
CA ASN A 150 9.06 14.18 -1.06
C ASN A 150 9.49 15.02 -2.26
N ARG A 151 9.99 14.33 -3.29
CA ARG A 151 10.31 14.98 -4.59
C ARG A 151 11.29 16.14 -4.43
N ASN A 152 12.39 15.85 -3.73
CA ASN A 152 13.56 16.73 -3.63
C ASN A 152 14.76 16.05 -4.32
N LYS A 153 15.97 16.55 -4.05
CA LYS A 153 17.23 16.02 -4.60
C LYS A 153 18.17 15.53 -3.50
N ILE A 154 17.62 15.03 -2.39
CA ILE A 154 18.38 14.58 -1.23
C ILE A 154 19.11 13.29 -1.61
N LYS A 155 20.46 13.28 -1.46
CA LYS A 155 21.30 12.14 -1.83
C LYS A 155 21.70 11.27 -0.65
N ASN A 156 21.93 11.89 0.50
CA ASN A 156 22.35 11.20 1.70
C ASN A 156 21.59 11.73 2.91
N ILE A 157 21.34 10.83 3.87
CA ILE A 157 20.84 11.22 5.19
C ILE A 157 21.97 11.05 6.18
N HIS A 158 22.48 12.19 6.70
CA HIS A 158 23.57 12.22 7.64
C HIS A 158 23.11 11.91 9.06
N LYS A 159 24.07 11.59 9.94
CA LYS A 159 23.80 11.37 11.36
C LYS A 159 23.03 12.55 11.96
N LYS A 160 22.08 12.24 12.84
CA LYS A 160 21.26 13.22 13.55
C LYS A 160 20.49 14.19 12.64
N ALA A 161 20.16 13.76 11.40
CA ALA A 161 19.47 14.61 10.42
C ALA A 161 18.13 15.16 10.93
N PHE A 162 17.49 14.46 11.86
CA PHE A 162 16.18 14.80 12.41
C PHE A 162 16.22 15.08 13.92
N GLU A 163 17.38 15.48 14.44
CA GLU A 163 17.53 15.87 15.85
C GLU A 163 16.60 17.03 16.21
N GLY A 164 15.90 16.95 17.36
CA GLY A 164 14.94 17.95 17.83
C GLY A 164 13.50 17.75 17.36
N LEU A 165 13.23 16.73 16.51
CA LEU A 165 11.86 16.41 16.07
C LEU A 165 11.21 15.36 17.00
N ASP A 166 11.10 15.70 18.27
CA ASP A 166 10.75 14.76 19.36
C ASP A 166 9.34 14.14 19.25
N THR A 167 8.44 14.78 18.53
CA THR A 167 7.05 14.33 18.38
C THR A 167 6.72 13.79 17.01
N LEU A 168 7.71 13.66 16.13
CA LEU A 168 7.46 13.28 14.73
C LEU A 168 6.85 11.86 14.64
N GLU A 169 5.70 11.78 13.96
CA GLU A 169 4.97 10.54 13.73
C GLU A 169 5.11 10.04 12.29
N ILE A 170 5.17 10.97 11.32
CA ILE A 170 5.23 10.65 9.90
C ILE A 170 6.39 11.40 9.26
N LEU A 171 7.33 10.64 8.68
CA LEU A 171 8.44 11.16 7.86
C LEU A 171 8.33 10.60 6.45
N SER A 172 8.21 11.49 5.47
CA SER A 172 8.15 11.11 4.06
C SER A 172 9.29 11.71 3.27
N LEU A 173 10.06 10.82 2.60
CA LEU A 173 11.25 11.10 1.79
C LEU A 173 11.10 10.46 0.39
N TYR A 174 9.86 10.24 -0.05
CA TYR A 174 9.53 9.58 -1.31
C TYR A 174 10.03 10.39 -2.52
N GLU A 175 10.50 9.70 -3.55
CA GLU A 175 11.03 10.30 -4.78
C GLU A 175 12.13 11.35 -4.49
N ASN A 176 13.23 10.88 -3.88
CA ASN A 176 14.48 11.60 -3.75
C ASN A 176 15.61 10.84 -4.49
N GLU A 177 16.86 11.22 -4.26
CA GLU A 177 18.04 10.56 -4.84
C GLU A 177 18.83 9.81 -3.77
N ILE A 178 18.19 9.37 -2.65
CA ILE A 178 18.86 8.81 -1.48
C ILE A 178 19.52 7.47 -1.83
N SER A 179 20.83 7.43 -1.75
CA SER A 179 21.63 6.22 -1.95
C SER A 179 22.31 5.72 -0.68
N TYR A 180 22.42 6.58 0.33
CA TYR A 180 23.08 6.24 1.60
C TYR A 180 22.40 6.92 2.79
N ILE A 181 22.24 6.14 3.88
CA ILE A 181 21.70 6.61 5.16
C ILE A 181 22.73 6.22 6.25
N GLU A 182 23.24 7.19 6.97
CA GLU A 182 24.18 6.96 8.07
C GLU A 182 23.51 6.22 9.24
N GLU A 183 24.29 5.46 10.00
CA GLU A 183 23.82 4.64 11.11
C GLU A 183 22.96 5.42 12.11
N ASP A 184 23.42 6.60 12.51
CA ASP A 184 22.76 7.47 13.47
C ASP A 184 21.79 8.49 12.85
N ALA A 185 21.36 8.27 11.61
CA ALA A 185 20.49 9.22 10.88
C ALA A 185 19.19 9.53 11.61
N PHE A 186 18.58 8.52 12.25
CA PHE A 186 17.30 8.62 12.93
C PHE A 186 17.40 8.67 14.46
N THR A 187 18.59 8.79 15.05
CA THR A 187 18.76 8.81 16.52
C THR A 187 18.02 9.95 17.19
N GLY A 188 17.80 11.07 16.50
CA GLY A 188 16.97 12.19 16.98
C GLY A 188 15.48 11.85 17.13
N LEU A 189 15.00 10.70 16.60
CA LEU A 189 13.62 10.26 16.66
C LEU A 189 13.35 9.19 17.74
N HIS A 190 14.26 9.09 18.73
CA HIS A 190 14.25 8.04 19.76
C HIS A 190 13.12 8.16 20.80
N ASN A 191 12.29 9.20 20.76
CA ASN A 191 11.12 9.33 21.62
C ASN A 191 9.96 8.37 21.24
N ARG A 192 10.23 7.38 20.39
CA ARG A 192 9.33 6.28 20.02
C ARG A 192 7.96 6.72 19.49
N LYS A 193 7.92 7.85 18.79
CA LYS A 193 6.67 8.36 18.19
C LYS A 193 6.55 8.11 16.71
N LEU A 194 7.68 7.90 16.01
CA LEU A 194 7.64 7.66 14.56
C LEU A 194 6.88 6.37 14.25
N ARG A 195 5.79 6.52 13.49
CA ARG A 195 4.88 5.44 13.08
C ARG A 195 5.03 5.08 11.61
N ARG A 196 5.34 6.06 10.79
CA ARG A 196 5.47 5.87 9.34
C ARG A 196 6.75 6.50 8.82
N LEU A 197 7.54 5.70 8.09
CA LEU A 197 8.73 6.13 7.36
C LEU A 197 8.59 5.72 5.90
N ASN A 198 8.61 6.71 4.99
CA ASN A 198 8.59 6.47 3.56
C ASN A 198 9.94 6.83 2.94
N LEU A 199 10.64 5.81 2.44
CA LEU A 199 11.91 5.86 1.71
C LEU A 199 11.74 5.36 0.27
N GLY A 200 10.52 5.21 -0.22
CA GLY A 200 10.24 4.74 -1.58
C GLY A 200 10.73 5.71 -2.66
N GLY A 201 10.90 5.23 -3.90
CA GLY A 201 11.33 6.06 -5.03
C GLY A 201 12.73 6.64 -4.87
N ASN A 202 13.68 5.89 -4.31
CA ASN A 202 15.04 6.33 -4.05
C ASN A 202 16.11 5.44 -4.74
N ASN A 203 17.36 5.60 -4.39
CA ASN A 203 18.50 4.89 -5.00
C ASN A 203 19.16 3.89 -4.02
N LEU A 204 18.45 3.42 -3.00
CA LEU A 204 18.99 2.47 -2.01
C LEU A 204 19.27 1.13 -2.69
N THR A 205 20.47 0.59 -2.51
CA THR A 205 20.88 -0.73 -3.04
C THR A 205 20.79 -1.84 -2.01
N LYS A 206 20.61 -1.49 -0.73
CA LYS A 206 20.44 -2.40 0.41
C LYS A 206 19.56 -1.78 1.48
N VAL A 207 19.03 -2.60 2.38
CA VAL A 207 18.32 -2.14 3.58
C VAL A 207 19.31 -1.36 4.48
N PRO A 208 18.97 -0.15 4.93
CA PRO A 208 19.81 0.63 5.84
C PRO A 208 19.65 0.16 7.31
N THR A 209 19.91 -1.11 7.56
CA THR A 209 19.67 -1.80 8.83
C THR A 209 20.18 -1.07 10.07
N PRO A 210 21.44 -0.55 10.11
CA PRO A 210 21.93 0.14 11.30
C PRO A 210 21.09 1.37 11.67
N ALA A 211 20.62 2.12 10.66
CA ALA A 211 19.80 3.32 10.87
C ALA A 211 18.37 2.98 11.33
N LEU A 212 17.80 1.88 10.83
CA LEU A 212 16.43 1.47 11.15
C LEU A 212 16.30 0.80 12.53
N ARG A 213 17.36 0.18 13.04
CA ARG A 213 17.36 -0.66 14.25
C ARG A 213 16.75 0.00 15.48
N THR A 214 16.81 1.33 15.58
CA THR A 214 16.29 2.09 16.73
C THR A 214 14.80 2.43 16.64
N LEU A 215 14.16 2.15 15.50
CA LEU A 215 12.77 2.54 15.23
C LEU A 215 11.78 1.45 15.67
N ASP A 216 11.85 1.01 16.91
CA ASP A 216 11.09 -0.13 17.47
C ASP A 216 9.58 0.06 17.50
N MET A 217 9.09 1.29 17.40
CA MET A 217 7.66 1.63 17.37
C MET A 217 7.13 1.93 15.95
N LEU A 218 7.98 1.79 14.94
CA LEU A 218 7.57 1.99 13.55
C LEU A 218 6.48 0.98 13.15
N LYS A 219 5.39 1.48 12.58
CA LYS A 219 4.26 0.67 12.10
C LYS A 219 4.31 0.42 10.60
N LYS A 220 4.75 1.40 9.83
CA LYS A 220 4.82 1.29 8.38
C LYS A 220 6.18 1.74 7.86
N LEU A 221 6.85 0.86 7.11
CA LEU A 221 8.08 1.12 6.39
C LEU A 221 7.86 0.92 4.90
N GLU A 222 8.03 1.97 4.13
CA GLU A 222 7.87 1.97 2.68
C GLU A 222 9.24 2.16 2.02
N MET A 223 9.69 1.15 1.27
CA MET A 223 10.97 1.11 0.56
C MET A 223 10.79 0.63 -0.89
N GLN A 224 9.57 0.72 -1.41
CA GLN A 224 9.28 0.38 -2.81
C GLN A 224 10.02 1.31 -3.78
N GLU A 225 10.17 0.87 -5.03
CA GLU A 225 10.80 1.67 -6.09
C GLU A 225 12.22 2.12 -5.74
N ASN A 226 13.03 1.20 -5.22
CA ASN A 226 14.45 1.38 -4.95
C ASN A 226 15.28 0.43 -5.86
N ARG A 227 16.56 0.24 -5.53
CA ARG A 227 17.48 -0.63 -6.26
C ARG A 227 18.01 -1.76 -5.35
N ILE A 228 17.21 -2.20 -4.38
CA ILE A 228 17.62 -3.23 -3.42
C ILE A 228 17.74 -4.56 -4.14
N THR A 229 18.94 -5.13 -4.11
CA THR A 229 19.26 -6.37 -4.83
C THR A 229 19.16 -7.62 -3.97
N ALA A 230 19.31 -7.49 -2.65
CA ALA A 230 19.24 -8.59 -1.70
C ALA A 230 18.75 -8.09 -0.33
N ILE A 231 18.12 -9.00 0.39
CA ILE A 231 17.77 -8.90 1.81
C ILE A 231 18.34 -10.11 2.54
N GLN A 232 18.67 -9.97 3.82
CA GLN A 232 19.27 -11.05 4.60
C GLN A 232 18.73 -11.08 6.03
N GLU A 233 18.96 -12.20 6.73
CA GLU A 233 18.61 -12.33 8.16
C GLU A 233 19.20 -11.17 8.96
N GLY A 234 18.37 -10.53 9.81
CA GLY A 234 18.77 -9.37 10.62
C GLY A 234 18.55 -8.00 9.98
N ASP A 235 18.25 -7.90 8.67
CA ASP A 235 18.03 -6.61 8.00
C ASP A 235 16.89 -5.78 8.62
N PHE A 236 15.92 -6.46 9.21
CA PHE A 236 14.78 -5.82 9.87
C PHE A 236 14.81 -5.96 11.41
N GLU A 237 15.98 -6.29 11.97
CA GLU A 237 16.15 -6.35 13.42
C GLU A 237 15.82 -4.99 14.07
N GLY A 238 15.08 -5.02 15.20
CA GLY A 238 14.66 -3.81 15.91
C GLY A 238 13.28 -3.29 15.53
N LEU A 239 12.74 -3.62 14.36
CA LEU A 239 11.41 -3.15 13.90
C LEU A 239 10.25 -3.98 14.48
N LYS A 240 10.23 -4.14 15.80
CA LYS A 240 9.33 -5.07 16.53
C LYS A 240 7.84 -4.77 16.40
N SER A 241 7.48 -3.54 16.08
CA SER A 241 6.08 -3.09 15.98
C SER A 241 5.60 -2.97 14.53
N LEU A 242 6.41 -3.39 13.56
CA LEU A 242 6.10 -3.17 12.15
C LEU A 242 4.87 -3.99 11.72
N ASP A 243 3.87 -3.29 11.20
CA ASP A 243 2.61 -3.83 10.69
C ASP A 243 2.61 -3.96 9.16
N SER A 244 3.30 -3.06 8.45
CA SER A 244 3.35 -3.05 7.00
C SER A 244 4.76 -2.77 6.49
N LEU A 245 5.26 -3.64 5.57
CA LEU A 245 6.55 -3.52 4.90
C LEU A 245 6.36 -3.51 3.38
N GLY A 246 6.75 -2.41 2.72
CA GLY A 246 6.75 -2.27 1.27
C GLY A 246 8.15 -2.42 0.70
N LEU A 247 8.40 -3.47 -0.08
CA LEU A 247 9.63 -3.74 -0.83
C LEU A 247 9.34 -3.94 -2.34
N ALA A 248 8.15 -3.55 -2.78
CA ALA A 248 7.74 -3.67 -4.17
C ALA A 248 8.65 -2.89 -5.13
N HIS A 249 8.75 -3.33 -6.38
CA HIS A 249 9.52 -2.66 -7.44
C HIS A 249 10.99 -2.40 -7.06
N ASN A 250 11.64 -3.44 -6.54
CA ASN A 250 13.08 -3.49 -6.28
C ASN A 250 13.76 -4.51 -7.24
N GLN A 251 14.92 -5.00 -6.91
CA GLN A 251 15.70 -5.94 -7.73
C GLN A 251 16.02 -7.24 -6.98
N LEU A 252 15.15 -7.63 -6.05
CA LEU A 252 15.30 -8.86 -5.26
C LEU A 252 15.18 -10.07 -6.18
N ARG A 253 16.11 -11.06 -6.04
CA ARG A 253 16.11 -12.29 -6.82
C ARG A 253 15.61 -13.50 -6.05
N GLU A 254 15.68 -13.43 -4.74
CA GLU A 254 15.24 -14.49 -3.82
C GLU A 254 14.72 -13.89 -2.51
N VAL A 255 13.97 -14.70 -1.77
CA VAL A 255 13.59 -14.42 -0.38
C VAL A 255 14.27 -15.47 0.49
N PRO A 256 15.36 -15.13 1.21
CA PRO A 256 16.14 -16.09 1.97
C PRO A 256 15.45 -16.50 3.28
N ALA A 257 15.96 -17.59 3.88
CA ALA A 257 15.48 -18.11 5.15
C ALA A 257 15.50 -17.04 6.25
N ARG A 258 14.46 -17.01 7.08
CA ARG A 258 14.37 -16.26 8.33
C ARG A 258 14.53 -14.72 8.20
N VAL A 259 14.49 -14.19 6.98
CA VAL A 259 14.73 -12.76 6.72
C VAL A 259 13.73 -11.84 7.45
N PHE A 260 12.51 -12.31 7.69
CA PHE A 260 11.47 -11.56 8.40
C PHE A 260 11.25 -12.02 9.86
N ALA A 261 12.12 -12.86 10.41
CA ALA A 261 11.91 -13.51 11.73
C ALA A 261 11.66 -12.52 12.89
N HIS A 262 12.15 -11.30 12.79
CA HIS A 262 11.97 -10.25 13.80
C HIS A 262 10.66 -9.46 13.65
N LEU A 263 9.91 -9.63 12.56
CA LEU A 263 8.71 -8.85 12.24
C LEU A 263 7.42 -9.53 12.72
N THR A 264 7.37 -9.96 13.96
CA THR A 264 6.28 -10.77 14.52
C THR A 264 4.89 -10.10 14.51
N GLN A 265 4.82 -8.80 14.28
CA GLN A 265 3.56 -8.04 14.17
C GLN A 265 3.15 -7.72 12.73
N LEU A 266 3.92 -8.21 11.74
CA LEU A 266 3.70 -7.86 10.34
C LEU A 266 2.38 -8.45 9.83
N ASN A 267 1.52 -7.57 9.34
CA ASN A 267 0.23 -7.89 8.75
C ASN A 267 0.28 -7.86 7.21
N SER A 268 1.04 -6.93 6.63
CA SER A 268 1.13 -6.73 5.18
C SER A 268 2.58 -6.72 4.69
N LEU A 269 2.88 -7.56 3.70
CA LEU A 269 4.18 -7.66 3.04
C LEU A 269 4.02 -7.53 1.53
N GLU A 270 4.67 -6.52 0.94
CA GLU A 270 4.63 -6.25 -0.50
C GLU A 270 6.02 -6.52 -1.11
N LEU A 271 6.11 -7.55 -1.95
CA LEU A 271 7.31 -8.00 -2.66
C LEU A 271 7.09 -8.01 -4.19
N ASP A 272 5.97 -7.48 -4.65
CA ASP A 272 5.63 -7.44 -6.08
C ASP A 272 6.59 -6.58 -6.90
N GLY A 273 6.67 -6.86 -8.22
CA GLY A 273 7.53 -6.08 -9.12
C GLY A 273 9.03 -6.26 -8.88
N ASN A 274 9.45 -7.42 -8.41
CA ASN A 274 10.86 -7.80 -8.23
C ASN A 274 11.31 -8.81 -9.31
N GLN A 275 12.42 -9.52 -9.08
CA GLN A 275 12.97 -10.55 -9.95
C GLN A 275 13.02 -11.91 -9.23
N ILE A 276 12.13 -12.15 -8.27
CA ILE A 276 12.15 -13.31 -7.38
C ILE A 276 11.88 -14.58 -8.17
N THR A 277 12.85 -15.50 -8.14
CA THR A 277 12.76 -16.84 -8.73
C THR A 277 12.61 -17.92 -7.66
N HIS A 278 13.07 -17.65 -6.44
CA HIS A 278 13.10 -18.59 -5.33
C HIS A 278 12.67 -17.94 -4.02
N VAL A 279 11.87 -18.67 -3.24
CA VAL A 279 11.48 -18.34 -1.87
C VAL A 279 11.89 -19.53 -1.00
N ASP A 280 12.77 -19.28 -0.03
CA ASP A 280 13.23 -20.34 0.88
C ASP A 280 12.06 -20.87 1.72
N PRO A 281 11.99 -22.19 2.01
CA PRO A 281 10.93 -22.76 2.86
C PRO A 281 10.77 -22.11 4.23
N ASP A 282 11.83 -21.56 4.79
CA ASP A 282 11.85 -20.87 6.08
C ASP A 282 11.78 -19.33 5.95
N ALA A 283 11.52 -18.80 4.74
CA ALA A 283 11.54 -17.36 4.46
C ALA A 283 10.57 -16.53 5.35
N PHE A 284 9.40 -17.09 5.65
CA PHE A 284 8.34 -16.38 6.40
C PHE A 284 8.24 -16.78 7.86
N ILE A 285 9.28 -17.46 8.42
CA ILE A 285 9.34 -17.72 9.86
C ILE A 285 9.21 -16.41 10.64
N GLY A 286 8.35 -16.41 11.67
CA GLY A 286 8.02 -15.26 12.52
C GLY A 286 6.79 -14.47 12.07
N LEU A 287 6.20 -14.79 10.89
CA LEU A 287 5.01 -14.12 10.36
C LEU A 287 3.71 -14.93 10.53
N GLU A 288 3.78 -16.13 11.10
CA GLU A 288 2.71 -17.13 11.15
C GLU A 288 1.41 -16.59 11.77
N GLU A 289 1.53 -15.77 12.84
CA GLU A 289 0.41 -15.34 13.66
C GLU A 289 -0.31 -14.08 13.15
N ASN A 290 0.33 -13.30 12.27
CA ASN A 290 -0.18 -11.97 11.94
C ASN A 290 -0.27 -11.64 10.45
N LEU A 291 0.50 -12.30 9.57
CA LEU A 291 0.51 -11.96 8.14
C LEU A 291 -0.82 -12.31 7.49
N GLN A 292 -1.52 -11.29 6.98
CA GLN A 292 -2.79 -11.44 6.26
C GLN A 292 -2.68 -11.10 4.78
N TYR A 293 -1.76 -10.21 4.41
CA TYR A 293 -1.62 -9.71 3.05
C TYR A 293 -0.20 -9.97 2.53
N LEU A 294 -0.08 -10.84 1.53
CA LEU A 294 1.19 -11.14 0.86
C LEU A 294 1.06 -10.90 -0.64
N ARG A 295 1.90 -10.01 -1.17
CA ARG A 295 2.01 -9.75 -2.60
C ARG A 295 3.36 -10.23 -3.13
N LEU A 296 3.31 -11.16 -4.06
CA LEU A 296 4.45 -11.71 -4.80
C LEU A 296 4.23 -11.61 -6.32
N GLY A 297 3.29 -10.76 -6.73
CA GLY A 297 2.98 -10.54 -8.14
C GLY A 297 4.14 -9.90 -8.91
N ASP A 298 4.07 -9.95 -10.25
CA ASP A 298 5.07 -9.34 -11.14
C ASP A 298 6.51 -9.75 -10.77
N ASN A 299 6.73 -11.07 -10.61
CA ASN A 299 8.01 -11.73 -10.30
C ASN A 299 8.33 -12.85 -11.30
N ASN A 300 9.32 -13.67 -11.03
CA ASN A 300 9.76 -14.77 -11.91
C ASN A 300 9.55 -16.17 -11.29
N LEU A 301 8.55 -16.34 -10.43
CA LEU A 301 8.25 -17.64 -9.80
C LEU A 301 7.73 -18.63 -10.84
N HIS A 302 8.26 -19.88 -10.83
CA HIS A 302 7.84 -20.97 -11.72
C HIS A 302 6.79 -21.89 -11.09
N SER A 303 6.64 -21.82 -9.77
CA SER A 303 5.63 -22.55 -8.97
C SER A 303 5.18 -21.69 -7.78
N VAL A 304 4.07 -22.06 -7.16
CA VAL A 304 3.65 -21.52 -5.86
C VAL A 304 4.67 -21.94 -4.81
N PRO A 305 5.21 -21.05 -3.98
CA PRO A 305 6.17 -21.40 -2.93
C PRO A 305 5.47 -22.03 -1.71
N SER A 306 4.80 -23.18 -1.93
CA SER A 306 3.90 -23.82 -0.97
C SER A 306 4.56 -24.14 0.36
N ASP A 307 5.80 -24.61 0.35
CA ASP A 307 6.54 -24.95 1.57
C ASP A 307 6.78 -23.72 2.47
N ALA A 308 7.10 -22.58 1.87
CA ALA A 308 7.29 -21.33 2.60
C ALA A 308 5.97 -20.78 3.17
N LEU A 309 4.85 -20.97 2.44
CA LEU A 309 3.54 -20.46 2.82
C LEU A 309 2.83 -21.36 3.85
N ARG A 310 3.18 -22.62 3.94
CA ARG A 310 2.45 -23.67 4.69
C ARG A 310 2.09 -23.30 6.14
N ARG A 311 2.90 -22.46 6.80
CA ARG A 311 2.71 -22.04 8.20
C ARG A 311 1.91 -20.75 8.37
N LEU A 312 1.54 -20.07 7.28
CA LEU A 312 0.87 -18.75 7.34
C LEU A 312 -0.64 -18.89 7.55
N HIS A 313 -1.05 -19.40 8.71
CA HIS A 313 -2.46 -19.74 9.00
C HIS A 313 -3.42 -18.54 9.04
N ARG A 314 -2.92 -17.31 9.00
CA ARG A 314 -3.71 -16.07 8.97
C ARG A 314 -3.78 -15.42 7.60
N LEU A 315 -3.12 -15.99 6.60
CA LEU A 315 -3.02 -15.40 5.27
C LEU A 315 -4.40 -15.38 4.59
N ARG A 316 -4.89 -14.17 4.27
CA ARG A 316 -6.19 -13.94 3.63
C ARG A 316 -6.07 -13.55 2.17
N HIS A 317 -5.04 -12.78 1.86
CA HIS A 317 -4.84 -12.21 0.53
C HIS A 317 -3.48 -12.66 0.00
N LEU A 318 -3.50 -13.50 -1.03
CA LEU A 318 -2.31 -13.96 -1.74
C LEU A 318 -2.36 -13.49 -3.19
N ASP A 319 -1.43 -12.61 -3.57
CA ASP A 319 -1.28 -12.16 -4.95
C ASP A 319 -0.01 -12.76 -5.57
N LEU A 320 -0.19 -13.61 -6.57
CA LEU A 320 0.84 -14.28 -7.37
C LEU A 320 0.72 -13.94 -8.86
N LYS A 321 -0.02 -12.85 -9.20
CA LYS A 321 -0.24 -12.46 -10.60
C LYS A 321 1.08 -12.23 -11.35
N ALA A 322 1.05 -12.38 -12.66
CA ALA A 322 2.16 -12.03 -13.55
C ALA A 322 3.49 -12.65 -13.11
N ASN A 323 3.46 -13.97 -12.92
CA ASN A 323 4.63 -14.81 -12.70
C ASN A 323 4.79 -15.80 -13.87
N ASN A 324 5.74 -16.74 -13.74
CA ASN A 324 6.00 -17.78 -14.72
C ASN A 324 5.45 -19.15 -14.26
N ILE A 325 4.39 -19.17 -13.43
CA ILE A 325 3.83 -20.39 -12.85
C ILE A 325 3.22 -21.24 -13.96
N THR A 326 3.73 -22.44 -14.13
CA THR A 326 3.27 -23.40 -15.15
C THR A 326 2.46 -24.54 -14.56
N VAL A 327 2.78 -24.94 -13.32
CA VAL A 327 2.18 -26.08 -12.62
C VAL A 327 1.78 -25.65 -11.21
N LEU A 328 0.61 -26.10 -10.79
CA LEU A 328 0.15 -26.04 -9.40
C LEU A 328 0.20 -27.48 -8.85
N PRO A 329 1.00 -27.78 -7.84
CA PRO A 329 0.91 -29.08 -7.16
C PRO A 329 -0.44 -29.22 -6.44
N GLU A 330 -0.92 -30.44 -6.24
CA GLU A 330 -2.20 -30.69 -5.55
C GLU A 330 -2.23 -30.11 -4.13
N ASP A 331 -1.09 -30.13 -3.45
CA ASP A 331 -0.91 -29.61 -2.09
C ASP A 331 -0.52 -28.12 -2.04
N ALA A 332 -0.65 -27.38 -3.16
CA ALA A 332 -0.20 -26.00 -3.29
C ALA A 332 -0.70 -25.07 -2.17
N PHE A 333 -1.90 -25.28 -1.67
CA PHE A 333 -2.54 -24.43 -0.65
C PHE A 333 -2.74 -25.15 0.69
N THR A 334 -2.09 -26.27 0.92
CA THR A 334 -2.21 -27.04 2.16
C THR A 334 -1.58 -26.31 3.34
N GLY A 335 -2.30 -26.25 4.47
CA GLY A 335 -1.86 -25.67 5.74
C GLY A 335 -2.17 -24.20 5.93
N TYR A 336 -2.47 -23.45 4.86
CA TYR A 336 -2.81 -22.03 4.92
C TYR A 336 -4.07 -21.67 4.11
N GLY A 337 -4.58 -22.59 3.32
CA GLY A 337 -5.72 -22.36 2.42
C GLY A 337 -7.02 -21.99 3.11
N ASP A 338 -7.30 -22.55 4.28
CA ASP A 338 -8.55 -22.30 5.02
C ASP A 338 -8.82 -20.83 5.33
N SER A 339 -7.78 -20.01 5.46
CA SER A 339 -7.91 -18.58 5.76
C SER A 339 -7.96 -17.68 4.53
N ILE A 340 -7.60 -18.22 3.33
CA ILE A 340 -7.52 -17.43 2.10
C ILE A 340 -8.91 -17.07 1.61
N THR A 341 -9.14 -15.75 1.47
CA THR A 341 -10.37 -15.18 0.89
C THR A 341 -10.15 -14.63 -0.52
N PHE A 342 -8.90 -14.27 -0.84
CA PHE A 342 -8.52 -13.71 -2.14
C PHE A 342 -7.27 -14.42 -2.67
N LEU A 343 -7.37 -15.03 -3.85
CA LEU A 343 -6.26 -15.65 -4.56
C LEU A 343 -6.16 -15.11 -5.99
N ASN A 344 -5.03 -14.49 -6.30
CA ASN A 344 -4.76 -13.95 -7.63
C ASN A 344 -3.64 -14.73 -8.32
N LEU A 345 -3.97 -15.48 -9.34
CA LEU A 345 -3.08 -16.24 -10.23
C LEU A 345 -3.10 -15.71 -11.68
N GLN A 346 -3.63 -14.50 -11.88
CA GLN A 346 -3.76 -13.87 -13.19
C GLN A 346 -2.40 -13.73 -13.90
N LYS A 347 -2.40 -13.79 -15.25
CA LYS A 347 -1.19 -13.59 -16.07
C LYS A 347 -0.04 -14.53 -15.70
N ASN A 348 -0.35 -15.83 -15.61
CA ASN A 348 0.61 -16.89 -15.43
C ASN A 348 0.63 -17.81 -16.67
N LEU A 349 1.28 -18.95 -16.57
CA LEU A 349 1.42 -19.92 -17.66
C LEU A 349 0.74 -21.27 -17.33
N ILE A 350 -0.27 -21.26 -16.45
CA ILE A 350 -0.98 -22.43 -15.92
C ILE A 350 -1.78 -23.06 -17.05
N LYS A 351 -1.53 -24.35 -17.33
CA LYS A 351 -2.20 -25.12 -18.38
C LYS A 351 -3.29 -26.03 -17.85
N VAL A 352 -3.11 -26.58 -16.66
CA VAL A 352 -3.99 -27.54 -16.02
C VAL A 352 -4.12 -27.22 -14.54
N LEU A 353 -5.31 -27.42 -14.00
CA LEU A 353 -5.59 -27.37 -12.57
C LEU A 353 -5.75 -28.82 -12.08
N PRO A 354 -4.93 -29.29 -11.13
CA PRO A 354 -5.13 -30.61 -10.53
C PRO A 354 -6.47 -30.72 -9.80
N PRO A 355 -7.11 -31.88 -9.73
CA PRO A 355 -8.45 -32.04 -9.15
C PRO A 355 -8.60 -31.54 -7.71
N LEU A 356 -7.58 -31.71 -6.86
CA LEU A 356 -7.61 -31.37 -5.44
C LEU A 356 -6.92 -30.02 -5.12
N VAL A 357 -6.48 -29.28 -6.13
CA VAL A 357 -5.67 -28.07 -5.90
C VAL A 357 -6.35 -27.02 -5.04
N PHE A 358 -7.67 -26.93 -5.06
CA PHE A 358 -8.45 -25.97 -4.26
C PHE A 358 -9.19 -26.63 -3.08
N GLU A 359 -8.89 -27.89 -2.74
CA GLU A 359 -9.57 -28.64 -1.68
C GLU A 359 -9.54 -27.91 -0.33
N ASN A 360 -8.43 -27.24 -0.01
CA ASN A 360 -8.24 -26.55 1.28
C ASN A 360 -8.69 -25.07 1.28
N LEU A 361 -9.28 -24.55 0.20
CA LEU A 361 -9.66 -23.14 0.08
C LEU A 361 -11.09 -22.87 0.55
N ASN A 362 -11.46 -23.33 1.74
CA ASN A 362 -12.84 -23.32 2.26
C ASN A 362 -13.44 -21.91 2.50
N SER A 363 -12.62 -20.86 2.49
CA SER A 363 -13.07 -19.48 2.70
C SER A 363 -12.88 -18.58 1.47
N LEU A 364 -12.58 -19.18 0.30
CA LEU A 364 -12.22 -18.40 -0.89
C LEU A 364 -13.45 -17.66 -1.45
N GLU A 365 -13.37 -16.33 -1.50
CA GLU A 365 -14.40 -15.45 -2.06
C GLU A 365 -14.05 -14.95 -3.48
N THR A 366 -12.75 -14.78 -3.75
CA THR A 366 -12.28 -14.24 -5.04
C THR A 366 -11.13 -15.07 -5.59
N LEU A 367 -11.31 -15.58 -6.81
CA LEU A 367 -10.29 -16.32 -7.57
C LEU A 367 -10.08 -15.66 -8.93
N SER A 368 -8.84 -15.25 -9.23
CA SER A 368 -8.47 -14.74 -10.55
C SER A 368 -7.50 -15.67 -11.25
N LEU A 369 -7.91 -16.23 -12.37
CA LEU A 369 -7.15 -17.10 -13.27
C LEU A 369 -7.03 -16.50 -14.67
N GLN A 370 -7.40 -15.23 -14.84
CA GLN A 370 -7.38 -14.53 -16.13
C GLN A 370 -5.99 -14.59 -16.79
N ASN A 371 -5.98 -14.67 -18.11
CA ASN A 371 -4.75 -14.63 -18.92
C ASN A 371 -3.75 -15.72 -18.49
N ASN A 372 -4.21 -16.96 -18.48
CA ASN A 372 -3.42 -18.17 -18.31
C ASN A 372 -3.45 -19.02 -19.61
N LYS A 373 -3.12 -20.29 -19.52
CA LYS A 373 -3.11 -21.24 -20.66
C LYS A 373 -4.08 -22.39 -20.46
N LEU A 374 -5.14 -22.17 -19.66
CA LEU A 374 -6.14 -23.17 -19.33
C LEU A 374 -6.99 -23.48 -20.56
N THR A 375 -7.07 -24.76 -20.92
CA THR A 375 -7.95 -25.26 -21.97
C THR A 375 -9.20 -25.90 -21.42
N HIS A 376 -9.12 -26.45 -20.20
CA HIS A 376 -10.20 -27.14 -19.51
C HIS A 376 -10.20 -26.76 -18.03
N ILE A 377 -11.38 -26.71 -17.42
CA ILE A 377 -11.56 -26.54 -15.97
C ILE A 377 -12.67 -27.49 -15.56
N GLN A 378 -12.27 -28.62 -14.98
CA GLN A 378 -13.19 -29.67 -14.55
C GLN A 378 -14.00 -29.24 -13.34
N GLU A 379 -15.23 -29.73 -13.21
CA GLU A 379 -16.15 -29.42 -12.11
C GLU A 379 -15.57 -29.83 -10.77
N GLU A 380 -14.88 -30.97 -10.70
CA GLU A 380 -14.22 -31.50 -9.50
C GLU A 380 -13.20 -30.53 -8.89
N VAL A 381 -12.52 -29.74 -9.73
CA VAL A 381 -11.53 -28.74 -9.27
C VAL A 381 -12.20 -27.61 -8.47
N THR A 382 -13.45 -27.29 -8.78
CA THR A 382 -14.16 -26.14 -8.21
C THR A 382 -15.18 -26.51 -7.17
N GLU A 383 -15.48 -27.80 -7.00
CA GLU A 383 -16.54 -28.31 -6.12
C GLU A 383 -16.45 -27.75 -4.68
N ASN A 384 -15.25 -27.69 -4.12
CA ASN A 384 -15.06 -27.22 -2.74
C ASN A 384 -15.15 -25.70 -2.56
N ILE A 385 -14.99 -24.92 -3.64
CA ILE A 385 -14.96 -23.46 -3.58
C ILE A 385 -16.19 -22.78 -4.17
N VAL A 386 -16.97 -23.49 -4.98
CA VAL A 386 -18.10 -22.91 -5.76
C VAL A 386 -19.14 -22.23 -4.88
N ASP A 387 -19.39 -22.74 -3.67
CA ASP A 387 -20.39 -22.21 -2.74
C ASP A 387 -19.91 -20.94 -2.00
N THR A 388 -18.60 -20.74 -1.85
CA THR A 388 -18.02 -19.58 -1.18
C THR A 388 -17.63 -18.47 -2.15
N LEU A 389 -17.40 -18.81 -3.44
CA LEU A 389 -16.97 -17.87 -4.45
C LEU A 389 -18.04 -16.80 -4.74
N ARG A 390 -17.64 -15.55 -4.59
CA ARG A 390 -18.38 -14.36 -5.04
C ARG A 390 -17.91 -13.87 -6.40
N HIS A 391 -16.62 -14.04 -6.66
CA HIS A 391 -15.99 -13.61 -7.90
C HIS A 391 -14.97 -14.65 -8.40
N ILE A 392 -15.13 -15.04 -9.68
CA ILE A 392 -14.12 -15.81 -10.40
C ILE A 392 -13.87 -15.20 -11.78
N ASP A 393 -12.61 -15.00 -12.13
CA ASP A 393 -12.21 -14.51 -13.45
C ASP A 393 -11.34 -15.55 -14.16
N ILE A 394 -11.89 -16.15 -15.22
CA ILE A 394 -11.21 -17.13 -16.10
C ILE A 394 -11.05 -16.60 -17.52
N THR A 395 -11.25 -15.30 -17.74
CA THR A 395 -11.15 -14.67 -19.05
C THR A 395 -9.75 -14.78 -19.65
N ASP A 396 -9.64 -14.59 -20.95
CA ASP A 396 -8.35 -14.61 -21.68
C ASP A 396 -7.57 -15.94 -21.50
N ASN A 397 -8.27 -17.06 -21.37
CA ASN A 397 -7.74 -18.41 -21.45
C ASN A 397 -8.18 -19.09 -22.75
N PRO A 398 -7.39 -19.99 -23.35
CA PRO A 398 -7.76 -20.71 -24.57
C PRO A 398 -8.74 -21.88 -24.27
N LEU A 399 -9.87 -21.56 -23.60
CA LEU A 399 -10.86 -22.54 -23.16
C LEU A 399 -11.52 -23.24 -24.36
N ILE A 400 -11.71 -24.55 -24.23
CA ILE A 400 -12.45 -25.35 -25.20
C ILE A 400 -13.90 -25.44 -24.75
N CYS A 401 -14.83 -25.20 -25.67
CA CYS A 401 -16.27 -25.32 -25.41
C CYS A 401 -16.66 -26.80 -25.28
N ASN A 402 -16.62 -27.31 -24.08
CA ASN A 402 -17.02 -28.69 -23.76
C ASN A 402 -17.86 -28.76 -22.47
N CYS A 403 -18.38 -29.93 -22.13
CA CYS A 403 -19.25 -30.10 -20.98
C CYS A 403 -18.59 -29.81 -19.62
N GLU A 404 -17.28 -29.79 -19.54
CA GLU A 404 -16.54 -29.44 -18.32
C GLU A 404 -16.77 -27.97 -17.90
N LEU A 405 -17.20 -27.08 -18.80
CA LEU A 405 -17.57 -25.69 -18.46
C LEU A 405 -19.01 -25.52 -17.97
N ARG A 406 -19.79 -26.61 -17.83
CA ARG A 406 -21.18 -26.55 -17.36
C ARG A 406 -21.31 -25.92 -15.98
N TRP A 407 -20.41 -26.26 -15.05
CA TRP A 407 -20.40 -25.70 -13.71
C TRP A 407 -20.31 -24.16 -13.73
N TYR A 408 -19.49 -23.60 -14.62
CA TYR A 408 -19.31 -22.15 -14.72
C TYR A 408 -20.58 -21.45 -15.20
N THR A 409 -21.27 -22.01 -16.16
CA THR A 409 -22.56 -21.45 -16.61
C THR A 409 -23.63 -21.53 -15.52
N ALA A 410 -23.67 -22.62 -14.74
CA ALA A 410 -24.57 -22.78 -13.60
C ALA A 410 -24.23 -21.79 -12.47
N TRP A 411 -22.94 -21.64 -12.14
CA TRP A 411 -22.47 -20.67 -11.14
C TRP A 411 -22.85 -19.24 -11.52
N LEU A 412 -22.61 -18.83 -12.77
CA LEU A 412 -23.02 -17.52 -13.29
C LEU A 412 -24.55 -17.28 -13.15
N GLY A 413 -25.35 -18.32 -13.32
CA GLY A 413 -26.80 -18.23 -13.15
C GLY A 413 -27.28 -18.02 -11.72
N ASN A 414 -26.48 -18.43 -10.74
CA ASN A 414 -26.80 -18.36 -9.32
C ASN A 414 -26.29 -17.07 -8.63
N LEU A 415 -25.47 -16.26 -9.28
CA LEU A 415 -24.98 -15.00 -8.72
C LEU A 415 -26.13 -14.00 -8.52
N ARG A 416 -26.21 -13.45 -7.30
CA ARG A 416 -27.28 -12.53 -6.88
C ARG A 416 -27.00 -11.06 -7.22
N ASP A 417 -25.75 -10.66 -7.41
CA ASP A 417 -25.34 -9.27 -7.68
C ASP A 417 -25.13 -9.03 -9.19
N LYS A 418 -25.88 -8.07 -9.74
CA LYS A 418 -25.97 -7.87 -11.20
C LYS A 418 -24.83 -7.05 -11.82
N ASP A 419 -24.04 -6.33 -11.04
CA ASP A 419 -23.03 -5.40 -11.58
C ASP A 419 -21.65 -6.05 -11.82
N ASP A 420 -21.17 -6.89 -10.93
CA ASP A 420 -19.93 -7.68 -11.12
C ASP A 420 -20.11 -8.78 -12.16
N GLU A 421 -21.31 -9.30 -12.26
CA GLU A 421 -21.75 -10.30 -13.21
C GLU A 421 -21.61 -9.86 -14.68
N ARG A 422 -21.92 -8.59 -15.00
CA ARG A 422 -21.89 -8.07 -16.37
C ARG A 422 -20.49 -8.06 -16.98
N MET A 423 -19.44 -7.85 -16.20
CA MET A 423 -18.07 -7.76 -16.71
C MET A 423 -17.48 -9.15 -16.97
N SER A 424 -17.65 -10.10 -16.08
CA SER A 424 -17.17 -11.48 -16.23
C SER A 424 -17.94 -12.22 -17.31
N ARG A 425 -19.26 -12.04 -17.39
CA ARG A 425 -20.15 -12.72 -18.37
C ARG A 425 -19.81 -12.40 -19.82
N LYS A 426 -19.50 -11.14 -20.15
CA LYS A 426 -19.32 -10.72 -21.54
C LYS A 426 -17.97 -11.08 -22.15
N ARG A 427 -16.98 -11.44 -21.34
CA ARG A 427 -15.58 -11.60 -21.75
C ARG A 427 -15.11 -13.06 -21.78
N THR A 428 -15.81 -13.96 -21.08
CA THR A 428 -15.39 -15.37 -21.09
C THR A 428 -15.85 -16.02 -22.37
N VAL A 429 -14.88 -16.38 -23.18
CA VAL A 429 -15.08 -17.06 -24.46
C VAL A 429 -14.43 -18.43 -24.44
N CYS A 430 -14.97 -19.36 -25.24
CA CYS A 430 -14.38 -20.65 -25.51
C CYS A 430 -14.41 -20.94 -27.00
N THR A 431 -13.54 -21.83 -27.48
CA THR A 431 -13.43 -22.22 -28.88
C THR A 431 -14.01 -23.60 -29.11
N MET A 432 -14.87 -23.78 -30.12
CA MET A 432 -15.35 -25.10 -30.52
C MET A 432 -14.26 -25.87 -31.25
N PRO A 433 -13.98 -27.14 -30.88
CA PRO A 433 -12.86 -27.92 -31.43
C PRO A 433 -12.81 -28.03 -32.96
N ASN A 434 -13.99 -28.08 -33.58
CA ASN A 434 -14.14 -28.32 -35.02
C ASN A 434 -14.36 -27.04 -35.86
N GLU A 435 -14.64 -25.91 -35.24
CA GLU A 435 -15.06 -24.68 -35.93
C GLU A 435 -14.05 -23.56 -35.89
N HIS A 436 -13.02 -23.62 -35.01
CA HIS A 436 -12.02 -22.58 -34.76
C HIS A 436 -12.64 -21.18 -34.54
N ARG A 437 -13.87 -21.15 -34.01
CA ARG A 437 -14.65 -19.94 -33.74
C ARG A 437 -14.85 -19.78 -32.25
N GLU A 438 -14.67 -18.56 -31.77
CA GLU A 438 -14.93 -18.18 -30.37
C GLU A 438 -16.42 -17.95 -30.14
N TYR A 439 -16.90 -18.43 -29.00
CA TYR A 439 -18.26 -18.26 -28.54
C TYR A 439 -18.23 -17.76 -27.08
N SER A 440 -19.14 -16.85 -26.74
CA SER A 440 -19.36 -16.52 -25.34
C SER A 440 -19.92 -17.74 -24.60
N VAL A 441 -19.27 -18.13 -23.50
CA VAL A 441 -19.66 -19.32 -22.72
C VAL A 441 -21.13 -19.29 -22.30
N GLN A 442 -21.70 -18.10 -22.08
CA GLN A 442 -23.12 -17.93 -21.72
C GLN A 442 -24.10 -18.25 -22.83
N ASN A 443 -23.70 -18.11 -24.08
CA ASN A 443 -24.61 -18.14 -25.22
C ASN A 443 -24.57 -19.46 -25.97
N ILE A 444 -23.74 -20.43 -25.53
CA ILE A 444 -23.64 -21.72 -26.20
C ILE A 444 -24.67 -22.69 -25.58
N PRO A 445 -25.54 -23.30 -26.37
CA PRO A 445 -26.40 -24.36 -25.88
C PRO A 445 -25.58 -25.54 -25.35
N LEU A 446 -25.92 -26.05 -24.17
CA LEU A 446 -25.24 -27.19 -23.51
C LEU A 446 -25.15 -28.41 -24.43
N GLU A 447 -26.13 -28.64 -25.30
CA GLU A 447 -26.15 -29.70 -26.30
C GLU A 447 -24.96 -29.59 -27.27
N ARG A 448 -24.58 -28.37 -27.68
CA ARG A 448 -23.41 -28.12 -28.54
C ARG A 448 -22.10 -28.35 -27.84
N MET A 449 -22.09 -28.21 -26.52
CA MET A 449 -20.90 -28.49 -25.69
C MET A 449 -20.67 -29.99 -25.45
N GLY A 450 -21.54 -30.86 -26.00
CA GLY A 450 -21.44 -32.31 -25.85
C GLY A 450 -22.00 -32.83 -24.52
N CYS A 451 -22.78 -32.02 -23.79
CA CYS A 451 -23.47 -32.44 -22.59
C CYS A 451 -24.70 -33.27 -23.01
N VAL A 452 -24.57 -34.58 -23.10
CA VAL A 452 -25.68 -35.51 -23.48
C VAL A 452 -26.67 -35.63 -22.33
N GLY A 453 -27.95 -35.45 -22.68
CA GLY A 453 -29.12 -35.35 -21.86
C GLY A 453 -29.15 -36.09 -20.53
N GLU A 454 -29.24 -35.30 -19.45
CA GLU A 454 -30.07 -35.66 -18.31
C GLU A 454 -31.18 -34.62 -18.20
N ASN A 455 -32.44 -35.13 -18.39
CA ASN A 455 -33.65 -34.38 -18.09
C ASN A 455 -33.52 -33.79 -16.69
N ALA A 456 -33.86 -32.51 -16.56
CA ALA A 456 -33.97 -31.78 -15.33
C ALA A 456 -34.80 -32.55 -14.29
N GLY A 457 -34.17 -33.21 -13.37
CA GLY A 457 -34.76 -33.91 -12.25
C GLY A 457 -33.73 -34.01 -11.13
N ARG A 458 -33.93 -33.20 -10.09
CA ARG A 458 -33.22 -33.33 -8.81
C ARG A 458 -33.14 -34.78 -8.38
N THR A 459 -31.96 -35.36 -8.36
CA THR A 459 -31.60 -36.40 -7.38
C THR A 459 -30.06 -36.41 -7.25
N SER A 460 -29.62 -36.24 -6.05
CA SER A 460 -28.25 -36.60 -5.58
C SER A 460 -27.98 -38.06 -5.92
N SER A 461 -27.01 -38.33 -6.78
CA SER A 461 -26.25 -39.58 -6.74
C SER A 461 -25.20 -39.63 -7.84
N THR A 462 -23.98 -39.84 -7.51
CA THR A 462 -22.90 -40.57 -8.19
C THR A 462 -23.27 -41.04 -9.61
N GLY A 463 -22.95 -40.24 -10.62
CA GLY A 463 -22.98 -40.64 -12.02
C GLY A 463 -21.56 -40.56 -12.58
N SER A 464 -20.87 -41.69 -12.58
CA SER A 464 -19.62 -41.92 -13.27
C SER A 464 -19.72 -41.47 -14.72
N CYS A 465 -18.88 -40.53 -15.14
CA CYS A 465 -18.63 -40.26 -16.55
C CYS A 465 -17.97 -41.52 -17.16
N GLY A 466 -18.78 -42.23 -17.92
CA GLY A 466 -18.35 -43.46 -18.58
C GLY A 466 -17.36 -43.19 -19.68
N VAL A 467 -16.15 -43.72 -19.48
CA VAL A 467 -15.33 -44.45 -20.42
C VAL A 467 -14.70 -43.70 -21.60
N TYR A 468 -13.45 -43.32 -21.46
CA TYR A 468 -12.39 -43.69 -22.38
C TYR A 468 -11.17 -44.20 -21.59
N ILE A 469 -11.33 -45.39 -20.96
CA ILE A 469 -10.22 -46.28 -20.58
C ILE A 469 -10.18 -47.34 -21.66
N ASN A 470 -9.48 -47.07 -22.74
CA ASN A 470 -8.94 -48.09 -23.64
C ASN A 470 -7.92 -47.41 -24.57
N MET A 471 -6.72 -47.17 -24.07
CA MET A 471 -5.48 -47.07 -24.87
C MET A 471 -4.26 -46.72 -24.03
N MET A 472 -4.02 -47.42 -22.92
CA MET A 472 -2.71 -47.45 -22.25
C MET A 472 -2.47 -48.76 -21.50
N LEU A 473 -2.65 -49.87 -22.22
CA LEU A 473 -2.29 -51.18 -21.69
C LEU A 473 -1.61 -52.04 -22.78
N GLU A 474 -0.61 -51.49 -23.45
CA GLU A 474 0.29 -52.22 -24.32
C GLU A 474 1.65 -51.53 -24.45
N ILE A 475 2.37 -51.23 -23.38
CA ILE A 475 3.84 -51.08 -23.35
C ILE A 475 4.30 -51.27 -21.90
N ALA A 476 4.22 -52.49 -21.41
CA ALA A 476 4.93 -52.88 -20.19
C ALA A 476 5.12 -54.41 -20.11
N THR A 477 5.52 -55.00 -21.20
CA THR A 477 6.07 -56.37 -21.19
C THR A 477 7.10 -56.51 -22.28
N VAL A 478 8.27 -55.91 -22.17
CA VAL A 478 9.56 -56.41 -22.74
C VAL A 478 10.65 -55.56 -22.07
N THR A 479 11.29 -56.08 -21.07
CA THR A 479 12.73 -56.02 -20.74
C THR A 479 12.94 -56.35 -19.26
N VAL A 480 12.79 -57.64 -18.95
CA VAL A 480 13.51 -58.26 -17.85
C VAL A 480 13.98 -59.61 -18.39
N VAL A 481 15.03 -59.63 -19.19
CA VAL A 481 15.99 -60.74 -19.36
C VAL A 481 17.27 -60.12 -19.92
N ALA A 482 18.26 -59.94 -19.10
CA ALA A 482 19.69 -60.03 -19.32
C ALA A 482 20.43 -59.08 -18.34
N MET A 483 20.83 -59.65 -17.21
CA MET A 483 22.25 -59.74 -16.82
C MET A 483 22.32 -60.43 -15.47
N LEU A 484 22.81 -61.64 -15.60
CA LEU A 484 23.60 -62.29 -14.59
C LEU A 484 24.74 -61.41 -14.11
#